data_8ba82d3e77f0b0ae1cdb601cf7122c85
#
_entry.id   8ba82d3e77f0b0ae1cdb601cf7122c85
#
_cell.length_a   1.000
_cell.length_b   1.000
_cell.length_c   1.000
_cell.angle_alpha   90.00
_cell.angle_beta   90.00
_cell.angle_gamma   90.00
#
_symmetry.space_group_name_H-M   'P 1'
#
loop_
_entity.id
_entity.type
_entity.pdbx_description
1 polymer ?
#
loop_
_entity_poly.entity_id
_entity_poly.type
_entity_poly.pdbx_seq_one_letter_code
_entity_poly.pdbx_strand_id
1 'polypeptide(L)'
;MTGDLHKEIRLVDNQYFAQAAERLASGTAVRLSVMGNSMLPFIIGGKDQVTLVPYTGQDLPLGIAALYQWEGKYMIHRLVKKDESHYHFLGDGNICRFETIKRNEVLGILQTIHHPDGKETDTTGRCWLHLGMIWYHIRPVRRYLLFIFRKLFLRSAR
;
A
#
# COMPACT_ATOMS: atom_id res chain seq x y z
N MET A 1 -3.51 10.05 -28.67
CA MET A 1 -4.47 10.56 -27.67
C MET A 1 -4.49 9.79 -26.35
N THR A 2 -4.09 8.54 -26.29
CA THR A 2 -4.04 7.75 -25.04
C THR A 2 -2.88 8.11 -24.09
N GLY A 3 -1.82 8.73 -24.58
CA GLY A 3 -0.67 9.10 -23.76
C GLY A 3 -0.88 10.28 -22.81
N ASP A 4 -1.71 11.24 -23.19
CA ASP A 4 -1.99 12.43 -22.38
C ASP A 4 -2.91 12.15 -21.20
N LEU A 5 -3.92 11.29 -21.38
CA LEU A 5 -4.85 10.92 -20.31
C LEU A 5 -4.15 10.20 -19.16
N HIS A 6 -3.20 9.31 -19.47
CA HIS A 6 -2.39 8.62 -18.46
C HIS A 6 -1.42 9.55 -17.72
N LYS A 7 -0.98 10.64 -18.37
CA LYS A 7 -0.11 11.64 -17.76
C LYS A 7 -0.88 12.57 -16.83
N GLU A 8 -2.10 12.98 -17.22
CA GLU A 8 -3.00 13.77 -16.37
C GLU A 8 -3.47 13.00 -15.14
N ILE A 9 -3.90 11.75 -15.29
CA ILE A 9 -4.30 10.90 -14.15
C ILE A 9 -3.14 10.73 -13.16
N ARG A 10 -1.90 10.54 -13.62
CA ARG A 10 -0.72 10.45 -12.74
C ARG A 10 -0.39 11.76 -12.02
N LEU A 11 -0.64 12.90 -12.63
CA LEU A 11 -0.43 14.22 -12.01
C LEU A 11 -1.46 14.48 -10.91
N VAL A 12 -2.71 14.13 -11.14
CA VAL A 12 -3.79 14.25 -10.15
C VAL A 12 -3.55 13.32 -8.96
N ASP A 13 -3.14 12.08 -9.21
CA ASP A 13 -2.79 11.12 -8.15
C ASP A 13 -1.62 11.64 -7.30
N ASN A 14 -0.59 12.20 -7.92
CA ASN A 14 0.58 12.70 -7.21
C ASN A 14 0.27 13.92 -6.34
N GLN A 15 -0.58 14.84 -6.80
CA GLN A 15 -1.04 16.00 -6.02
C GLN A 15 -1.94 15.57 -4.85
N TYR A 16 -2.80 14.60 -5.06
CA TYR A 16 -3.68 14.05 -4.05
C TYR A 16 -2.88 13.42 -2.90
N PHE A 17 -1.88 12.60 -3.22
CA PHE A 17 -1.00 12.01 -2.22
C PHE A 17 -0.04 13.01 -1.57
N ALA A 18 0.36 14.07 -2.28
CA ALA A 18 1.16 15.15 -1.71
C ALA A 18 0.39 15.89 -0.60
N GLN A 19 -0.88 16.22 -0.83
CA GLN A 19 -1.74 16.83 0.19
C GLN A 19 -1.95 15.91 1.40
N ALA A 20 -2.08 14.60 1.16
CA ALA A 20 -2.16 13.63 2.24
C ALA A 20 -0.88 13.57 3.06
N ALA A 21 0.28 13.60 2.42
CA ALA A 21 1.58 13.63 3.08
C ALA A 21 1.76 14.87 3.94
N GLU A 22 1.33 16.05 3.48
CA GLU A 22 1.34 17.29 4.26
C GLU A 22 0.46 17.19 5.52
N ARG A 23 -0.73 16.63 5.42
CA ARG A 23 -1.62 16.40 6.56
C ARG A 23 -1.04 15.41 7.56
N LEU A 24 -0.44 14.33 7.08
CA LEU A 24 0.26 13.36 7.92
C LEU A 24 1.44 14.02 8.65
N ALA A 25 2.22 14.85 7.96
CA ALA A 25 3.32 15.61 8.56
C ALA A 25 2.84 16.59 9.63
N SER A 26 1.63 17.14 9.52
CA SER A 26 0.99 17.99 10.53
C SER A 26 0.35 17.22 11.69
N GLY A 27 0.48 15.89 11.72
CA GLY A 27 -0.07 15.05 12.79
C GLY A 27 -1.53 14.62 12.58
N THR A 28 -2.09 14.83 11.40
CA THR A 28 -3.50 14.54 11.10
C THR A 28 -3.63 13.23 10.32
N ALA A 29 -4.47 12.31 10.80
CA ALA A 29 -4.83 11.12 10.05
C ALA A 29 -5.62 11.47 8.78
N VAL A 30 -5.42 10.69 7.71
CA VAL A 30 -6.09 10.94 6.43
C VAL A 30 -6.76 9.66 5.92
N ARG A 31 -7.92 9.83 5.30
CA ARG A 31 -8.61 8.75 4.58
C ARG A 31 -8.49 8.98 3.08
N LEU A 32 -8.05 7.96 2.36
CA LEU A 32 -7.71 8.03 0.94
C LEU A 32 -8.38 6.91 0.15
N SER A 33 -8.78 7.22 -1.07
CA SER A 33 -9.07 6.19 -2.08
C SER A 33 -7.75 5.73 -2.69
N VAL A 34 -7.53 4.43 -2.73
CA VAL A 34 -6.34 3.84 -3.35
C VAL A 34 -6.64 3.41 -4.78
N MET A 35 -5.63 3.56 -5.62
CA MET A 35 -5.69 3.17 -7.02
C MET A 35 -4.61 2.13 -7.31
N GLY A 36 -4.81 1.34 -8.38
CA GLY A 36 -3.85 0.32 -8.78
C GLY A 36 -4.01 -1.01 -8.04
N ASN A 37 -3.17 -1.96 -8.40
CA ASN A 37 -3.32 -3.37 -8.01
C ASN A 37 -2.08 -3.90 -7.25
N SER A 38 -1.21 -3.01 -6.80
CA SER A 38 0.06 -3.40 -6.17
C SER A 38 -0.11 -4.03 -4.78
N MET A 39 -1.27 -3.85 -4.15
CA MET A 39 -1.58 -4.41 -2.83
C MET A 39 -2.64 -5.52 -2.88
N LEU A 40 -2.95 -6.05 -4.07
CA LEU A 40 -3.79 -7.24 -4.20
C LEU A 40 -3.16 -8.45 -3.50
N PRO A 41 -3.94 -9.32 -2.89
CA PRO A 41 -5.41 -9.36 -2.83
C PRO A 41 -6.02 -8.56 -1.66
N PHE A 42 -5.21 -7.93 -0.81
CA PHE A 42 -5.67 -7.34 0.45
C PHE A 42 -6.32 -5.97 0.28
N ILE A 43 -5.89 -5.17 -0.71
CA ILE A 43 -6.46 -3.88 -1.03
C ILE A 43 -6.79 -3.87 -2.53
N ILE A 44 -8.03 -3.58 -2.84
CA ILE A 44 -8.51 -3.52 -4.22
C ILE A 44 -8.59 -2.07 -4.67
N GLY A 45 -7.68 -1.67 -5.54
CA GLY A 45 -7.67 -0.31 -6.08
C GLY A 45 -8.96 0.03 -6.80
N GLY A 46 -9.41 1.29 -6.62
CA GLY A 46 -10.68 1.77 -7.17
C GLY A 46 -11.94 1.31 -6.42
N LYS A 47 -11.80 0.45 -5.39
CA LYS A 47 -12.91 -0.03 -4.55
C LYS A 47 -12.70 0.28 -3.08
N ASP A 48 -11.52 -0.02 -2.54
CA ASP A 48 -11.21 0.17 -1.13
C ASP A 48 -10.71 1.60 -0.86
N GLN A 49 -10.96 2.06 0.36
CA GLN A 49 -10.33 3.24 0.93
C GLN A 49 -9.44 2.83 2.09
N VAL A 50 -8.46 3.66 2.41
CA VAL A 50 -7.54 3.40 3.51
C VAL A 50 -7.43 4.61 4.43
N THR A 51 -7.31 4.36 5.73
CA THR A 51 -6.92 5.38 6.71
C THR A 51 -5.44 5.23 7.00
N LEU A 52 -4.71 6.31 6.80
CA LEU A 52 -3.31 6.47 7.17
C LEU A 52 -3.20 7.33 8.41
N VAL A 53 -2.33 6.95 9.33
CA VAL A 53 -1.96 7.73 10.51
C VAL A 53 -0.53 8.23 10.40
N PRO A 54 -0.17 9.36 11.05
CA PRO A 54 1.17 9.89 11.02
C PRO A 54 2.23 8.89 11.48
N TYR A 55 3.37 8.88 10.83
CA TYR A 55 4.56 8.17 11.30
C TYR A 55 5.37 9.12 12.20
N THR A 56 5.69 8.69 13.41
CA THR A 56 6.36 9.51 14.43
C THR A 56 7.79 9.01 14.74
N GLY A 57 8.37 8.19 13.87
CA GLY A 57 9.73 7.68 14.02
C GLY A 57 9.86 6.38 14.81
N GLN A 58 8.75 5.76 15.22
CA GLN A 58 8.76 4.47 15.91
C GLN A 58 9.27 3.34 15.02
N ASP A 59 9.86 2.31 15.63
CA ASP A 59 10.25 1.10 14.87
C ASP A 59 9.02 0.35 14.37
N LEU A 60 8.95 0.12 13.06
CA LEU A 60 7.81 -0.54 12.44
C LEU A 60 7.92 -2.06 12.53
N PRO A 61 6.84 -2.76 12.88
CA PRO A 61 6.82 -4.21 12.82
C PRO A 61 6.79 -4.71 11.37
N LEU A 62 7.42 -5.86 11.10
CA LEU A 62 7.28 -6.53 9.82
C LEU A 62 5.81 -6.89 9.55
N GLY A 63 5.39 -6.75 8.31
CA GLY A 63 4.01 -6.98 7.90
C GLY A 63 3.13 -5.74 7.89
N ILE A 64 3.55 -4.62 8.50
CA ILE A 64 2.82 -3.34 8.40
C ILE A 64 2.91 -2.77 6.99
N ALA A 65 1.86 -2.09 6.54
CA ALA A 65 1.93 -1.31 5.31
C ALA A 65 2.10 0.19 5.64
N ALA A 66 2.86 0.89 4.82
CA ALA A 66 3.15 2.30 5.04
C ALA A 66 3.17 3.08 3.72
N LEU A 67 2.89 4.39 3.84
CA LEU A 67 3.03 5.37 2.78
C LEU A 67 4.44 5.97 2.80
N TYR A 68 5.07 6.04 1.67
CA TYR A 68 6.37 6.67 1.44
C TYR A 68 6.48 7.16 0.00
N GLN A 69 7.52 7.93 -0.30
CA GLN A 69 7.85 8.34 -1.65
C GLN A 69 9.06 7.58 -2.16
N TRP A 70 8.97 7.04 -3.38
CA TRP A 70 10.05 6.32 -4.05
C TRP A 70 10.08 6.66 -5.53
N GLU A 71 11.26 7.07 -6.03
CA GLU A 71 11.42 7.55 -7.42
C GLU A 71 10.37 8.60 -7.84
N GLY A 72 10.05 9.54 -6.95
CA GLY A 72 9.08 10.61 -7.19
C GLY A 72 7.62 10.18 -7.20
N LYS A 73 7.31 8.94 -6.80
CA LYS A 73 5.96 8.41 -6.69
C LYS A 73 5.61 8.05 -5.26
N TYR A 74 4.37 8.30 -4.87
CA TYR A 74 3.83 7.84 -3.60
C TYR A 74 3.42 6.37 -3.71
N MET A 75 3.86 5.58 -2.74
CA MET A 75 3.62 4.15 -2.68
C MET A 75 3.05 3.77 -1.31
N ILE A 76 2.11 2.82 -1.31
CA ILE A 76 1.65 2.14 -0.10
C ILE A 76 1.94 0.67 -0.29
N HIS A 77 2.99 0.17 0.38
CA HIS A 77 3.39 -1.24 0.29
C HIS A 77 3.70 -1.80 1.68
N ARG A 78 3.92 -3.10 1.73
CA ARG A 78 4.16 -3.85 2.97
C ARG A 78 5.64 -3.88 3.32
N LEU A 79 5.96 -3.60 4.58
CA LEU A 79 7.30 -3.77 5.14
C LEU A 79 7.59 -5.26 5.30
N VAL A 80 8.55 -5.77 4.54
CA VAL A 80 8.86 -7.20 4.50
C VAL A 80 10.25 -7.52 5.04
N LYS A 81 11.14 -6.53 5.11
CA LYS A 81 12.48 -6.65 5.66
C LYS A 81 12.94 -5.29 6.19
N LYS A 82 13.78 -5.29 7.21
CA LYS A 82 14.39 -4.07 7.77
C LYS A 82 15.80 -4.34 8.27
N ASP A 83 16.62 -3.30 8.26
CA ASP A 83 17.91 -3.21 8.91
C ASP A 83 17.96 -1.98 9.84
N GLU A 84 19.12 -1.61 10.36
CA GLU A 84 19.26 -0.49 11.30
C GLU A 84 18.86 0.86 10.71
N SER A 85 19.05 1.07 9.41
CA SER A 85 18.88 2.35 8.72
C SER A 85 17.77 2.36 7.67
N HIS A 86 17.38 1.20 7.14
CA HIS A 86 16.48 1.08 6.02
C HIS A 86 15.29 0.16 6.29
N TYR A 87 14.22 0.47 5.59
CA TYR A 87 13.04 -0.37 5.41
C TYR A 87 12.96 -0.86 3.96
N HIS A 88 12.63 -2.14 3.79
CA HIS A 88 12.44 -2.77 2.48
C HIS A 88 10.96 -3.13 2.32
N PHE A 89 10.33 -2.48 1.37
CA PHE A 89 8.91 -2.64 1.07
C PHE A 89 8.70 -3.50 -0.17
N LEU A 90 7.55 -4.17 -0.21
CA LEU A 90 7.09 -4.94 -1.36
C LEU A 90 5.58 -4.87 -1.44
N GLY A 91 5.04 -4.55 -2.62
CA GLY A 91 3.61 -4.64 -2.86
C GLY A 91 3.12 -6.08 -2.82
N ASP A 92 1.98 -6.32 -2.19
CA ASP A 92 1.39 -7.65 -2.08
C ASP A 92 1.05 -8.27 -3.44
N GLY A 93 0.75 -7.43 -4.44
CA GLY A 93 0.54 -7.82 -5.83
C GLY A 93 1.81 -7.92 -6.68
N ASN A 94 2.98 -7.58 -6.12
CA ASN A 94 4.29 -7.64 -6.79
C ASN A 94 5.04 -8.90 -6.38
N ILE A 95 5.88 -9.42 -7.29
CA ILE A 95 6.61 -10.67 -7.04
C ILE A 95 8.05 -10.41 -6.61
N CYS A 96 8.71 -9.40 -7.18
CA CYS A 96 10.15 -9.22 -7.00
C CYS A 96 10.63 -7.76 -6.93
N ARG A 97 9.75 -6.77 -7.07
CA ARG A 97 10.15 -5.36 -7.05
C ARG A 97 10.15 -4.83 -5.62
N PHE A 98 11.32 -4.84 -4.99
CA PHE A 98 11.53 -4.26 -3.66
C PHE A 98 11.85 -2.78 -3.77
N GLU A 99 11.30 -1.98 -2.88
CA GLU A 99 11.65 -0.59 -2.67
C GLU A 99 12.38 -0.45 -1.33
N THR A 100 13.55 0.17 -1.35
CA THR A 100 14.37 0.42 -0.17
C THR A 100 14.40 1.90 0.11
N ILE A 101 13.97 2.30 1.31
CA ILE A 101 13.96 3.69 1.77
C ILE A 101 14.60 3.79 3.15
N LYS A 102 15.05 4.98 3.51
CA LYS A 102 15.49 5.25 4.88
C LYS A 102 14.28 5.26 5.82
N ARG A 103 14.50 4.88 7.07
CA ARG A 103 13.41 4.82 8.06
C ARG A 103 12.67 6.14 8.24
N ASN A 104 13.36 7.26 8.16
CA ASN A 104 12.79 8.61 8.29
C ASN A 104 12.05 9.12 7.04
N GLU A 105 12.05 8.35 5.95
CA GLU A 105 11.31 8.68 4.72
C GLU A 105 9.88 8.11 4.70
N VAL A 106 9.49 7.36 5.73
CA VAL A 106 8.11 6.94 5.92
C VAL A 106 7.24 8.14 6.27
N LEU A 107 6.14 8.31 5.56
CA LEU A 107 5.22 9.45 5.70
C LEU A 107 4.01 9.12 6.60
N GLY A 108 3.53 7.89 6.50
CA GLY A 108 2.38 7.45 7.28
C GLY A 108 2.24 5.93 7.31
N ILE A 109 1.45 5.45 8.26
CA ILE A 109 1.21 4.03 8.50
C ILE A 109 -0.23 3.71 8.12
N LEU A 110 -0.44 2.63 7.38
CA LEU A 110 -1.76 2.12 7.09
C LEU A 110 -2.36 1.55 8.39
N GLN A 111 -3.48 2.10 8.82
CA GLN A 111 -4.19 1.68 10.03
C GLN A 111 -5.43 0.85 9.74
N THR A 112 -6.24 1.30 8.77
CA THR A 112 -7.53 0.66 8.48
C THR A 112 -7.77 0.61 6.98
N ILE A 113 -8.33 -0.51 6.52
CA ILE A 113 -8.89 -0.65 5.17
C ILE A 113 -10.41 -0.61 5.31
N HIS A 114 -11.05 0.24 4.51
CA HIS A 114 -12.51 0.38 4.44
C HIS A 114 -13.00 -0.25 3.14
N HIS A 115 -13.79 -1.30 3.25
CA HIS A 115 -14.33 -2.03 2.11
C HIS A 115 -15.67 -1.44 1.64
N PRO A 116 -16.06 -1.64 0.37
CA PRO A 116 -17.31 -1.11 -0.18
C PRO A 116 -18.58 -1.64 0.52
N ASP A 117 -18.50 -2.81 1.14
CA ASP A 117 -19.59 -3.42 1.91
C ASP A 117 -19.74 -2.86 3.34
N GLY A 118 -18.94 -1.84 3.69
CA GLY A 118 -18.94 -1.19 4.99
C GLY A 118 -18.10 -1.90 6.05
N LYS A 119 -17.45 -3.03 5.71
CA LYS A 119 -16.52 -3.68 6.62
C LYS A 119 -15.21 -2.89 6.71
N GLU A 120 -14.60 -2.98 7.89
CA GLU A 120 -13.30 -2.39 8.17
C GLU A 120 -12.31 -3.47 8.61
N THR A 121 -11.09 -3.35 8.13
CA THR A 121 -10.00 -4.25 8.50
C THR A 121 -8.91 -3.45 9.20
N ASP A 122 -8.64 -3.77 10.46
CA ASP A 122 -7.49 -3.24 11.20
C ASP A 122 -6.22 -3.91 10.68
N THR A 123 -5.28 -3.10 10.22
CA THR A 123 -4.02 -3.56 9.63
C THR A 123 -2.84 -3.50 10.60
N THR A 124 -3.07 -3.06 11.83
CA THR A 124 -2.04 -2.98 12.88
C THR A 124 -2.04 -4.19 13.80
N GLY A 125 -3.11 -4.99 13.76
CA GLY A 125 -3.27 -6.18 14.57
C GLY A 125 -2.29 -7.30 14.22
N ARG A 126 -1.88 -8.08 15.22
CA ARG A 126 -0.91 -9.18 15.07
C ARG A 126 -1.30 -10.19 13.98
N CYS A 127 -2.59 -10.54 13.90
CA CYS A 127 -3.09 -11.48 12.89
C CYS A 127 -2.85 -10.96 11.48
N TRP A 128 -3.11 -9.67 11.24
CA TRP A 128 -2.88 -9.04 9.95
C TRP A 128 -1.39 -9.00 9.59
N LEU A 129 -0.54 -8.63 10.54
CA LEU A 129 0.91 -8.58 10.34
C LEU A 129 1.46 -9.97 9.97
N HIS A 130 1.06 -11.01 10.69
CA HIS A 130 1.45 -12.39 10.38
C HIS A 130 0.92 -12.88 9.03
N LEU A 131 -0.35 -12.59 8.72
CA LEU A 131 -0.94 -12.94 7.43
C LEU A 131 -0.15 -12.31 6.27
N GLY A 132 0.23 -11.04 6.41
CA GLY A 132 1.04 -10.34 5.43
C GLY A 132 2.43 -10.96 5.26
N MET A 133 3.06 -11.41 6.34
CA MET A 133 4.34 -12.09 6.27
C MET A 133 4.24 -13.50 5.68
N ILE A 134 3.19 -14.25 5.98
CA ILE A 134 2.90 -15.53 5.31
C ILE A 134 2.76 -15.29 3.81
N TRP A 135 1.98 -14.29 3.40
CA TRP A 135 1.81 -13.90 2.01
C TRP A 135 3.14 -13.55 1.33
N TYR A 136 4.03 -12.88 2.06
CA TYR A 136 5.38 -12.59 1.57
C TYR A 136 6.19 -13.88 1.34
N HIS A 137 6.15 -14.85 2.26
CA HIS A 137 6.94 -16.07 2.16
C HIS A 137 6.46 -17.04 1.07
N ILE A 138 5.18 -17.04 0.73
CA ILE A 138 4.63 -17.86 -0.36
C ILE A 138 4.83 -17.24 -1.77
N ARG A 139 5.72 -16.26 -1.92
CA ARG A 139 6.01 -15.58 -3.20
C ARG A 139 6.14 -16.51 -4.42
N PRO A 140 6.84 -17.65 -4.35
CA PRO A 140 6.97 -18.52 -5.52
C PRO A 140 5.65 -19.02 -6.07
N VAL A 141 4.66 -19.20 -5.19
CA VAL A 141 3.33 -19.73 -5.53
C VAL A 141 2.31 -18.62 -5.75
N ARG A 142 2.47 -17.45 -5.10
CA ARG A 142 1.46 -16.39 -5.09
C ARG A 142 1.17 -15.81 -6.49
N ARG A 143 2.11 -15.91 -7.45
CA ARG A 143 1.85 -15.49 -8.85
C ARG A 143 0.65 -16.21 -9.45
N TYR A 144 0.48 -17.49 -9.14
CA TYR A 144 -0.66 -18.30 -9.59
C TYR A 144 -1.95 -17.90 -8.86
N LEU A 145 -1.85 -17.69 -7.55
CA LEU A 145 -2.97 -17.21 -6.73
C LEU A 145 -3.44 -15.83 -7.18
N LEU A 146 -2.53 -14.90 -7.47
CA LEU A 146 -2.84 -13.57 -8.01
C LEU A 146 -3.47 -13.66 -9.41
N PHE A 147 -3.01 -14.58 -10.25
CA PHE A 147 -3.60 -14.79 -11.58
C PHE A 147 -5.07 -15.24 -11.45
N ILE A 148 -5.34 -16.22 -10.58
CA ILE A 148 -6.68 -16.73 -10.31
C ILE A 148 -7.55 -15.61 -9.73
N PHE A 149 -7.05 -14.88 -8.74
CA PHE A 149 -7.76 -13.76 -8.11
C PHE A 149 -8.14 -12.69 -9.14
N ARG A 150 -7.18 -12.26 -9.97
CA ARG A 150 -7.42 -11.27 -11.03
C ARG A 150 -8.47 -11.77 -12.02
N LYS A 151 -8.44 -13.04 -12.39
CA LYS A 151 -9.39 -13.62 -13.33
C LYS A 151 -10.81 -13.69 -12.75
N LEU A 152 -10.96 -14.01 -11.47
CA LEU A 152 -12.26 -14.15 -10.82
C LEU A 152 -12.85 -12.79 -10.39
N PHE A 153 -12.07 -11.92 -9.79
CA PHE A 153 -12.58 -10.72 -9.13
C PHE A 153 -12.45 -9.42 -9.94
N LEU A 154 -11.48 -9.31 -10.84
CA LEU A 154 -11.32 -8.10 -11.65
C LEU A 154 -12.08 -8.21 -13.01
N ARG A 155 -12.47 -9.41 -13.44
CA ARG A 155 -13.30 -9.61 -14.62
C ARG A 155 -14.80 -9.34 -14.39
N SER A 156 -15.26 -9.36 -13.15
CA SER A 156 -16.66 -9.09 -12.76
C SER A 156 -17.03 -7.61 -12.74
N ALA A 157 -16.14 -6.72 -13.17
CA ALA A 157 -16.35 -5.26 -13.21
C ALA A 157 -16.50 -4.72 -14.64
N ARG A 158 -16.98 -5.57 -15.58
CA ARG A 158 -17.44 -5.13 -16.91
C ARG A 158 -18.93 -5.26 -17.05
#